data_3726cebea70142a3283c086c4b8015b4
#
_entry.id   3726cebea70142a3283c086c4b8015b4
#
_cell.length_a   1.000
_cell.length_b   1.000
_cell.length_c   1.000
_cell.angle_alpha   90.00
_cell.angle_beta   90.00
_cell.angle_gamma   90.00
#
_symmetry.space_group_name_H-M   'P 1'
#
loop_
_entity.id
_entity.type
_entity.pdbx_description
1 polymer ?
#
loop_
_entity_poly.entity_id
_entity_poly.type
_entity_poly.pdbx_seq_one_letter_code
_entity_poly.pdbx_strand_id
1 'polypeptide(L)'
;MIPEGPASCFIIQNGYFCSKMRVLIISTYDLQGGAAIAAYRLMHALRKAGCDASMAVRTRLSDDPKVVQVGSEAMNRLHFYRERGSIFLHNRLSRENLFDVSIANSGVSITSLPEFKAADVIHLHWINQGMLSLTEIERILASGKKVVWTLHDVWAFTGICHHAAGCRHYEQACGNCPYLAAPSPRDLSYRGFLKKQITYA
;
A
#
# COMPACT_ATOMS: atom_id res chain seq x y z
N MET A 1 1.27 -4.16 33.34
CA MET A 1 -0.19 -3.96 33.39
C MET A 1 -0.54 -2.97 32.30
N ILE A 2 -1.02 -3.45 31.15
CA ILE A 2 -1.44 -2.63 30.00
C ILE A 2 -2.93 -2.38 30.22
N PRO A 3 -3.42 -1.13 30.24
CA PRO A 3 -4.84 -0.88 30.40
C PRO A 3 -5.58 -1.32 29.13
N GLU A 4 -6.47 -2.29 29.27
CA GLU A 4 -7.47 -2.63 28.27
C GLU A 4 -8.42 -1.43 28.12
N GLY A 5 -8.28 -0.69 27.00
CA GLY A 5 -9.25 0.33 26.61
C GLY A 5 -10.54 -0.37 26.15
N PRO A 6 -11.74 0.12 26.51
CA PRO A 6 -12.97 -0.57 26.23
C PRO A 6 -13.26 -0.62 24.72
N ALA A 7 -13.46 -1.85 24.21
CA ALA A 7 -14.29 -2.03 23.02
C ALA A 7 -15.65 -1.34 23.31
N SER A 8 -16.07 -0.42 22.44
CA SER A 8 -17.32 0.35 22.63
C SER A 8 -18.49 -0.62 22.58
N CYS A 9 -18.88 -1.13 23.74
CA CYS A 9 -20.04 -2.01 23.91
C CYS A 9 -21.23 -1.12 24.32
N PHE A 10 -22.18 -0.92 23.40
CA PHE A 10 -23.44 -0.24 23.71
C PHE A 10 -24.47 -1.29 24.16
N ILE A 11 -25.02 -1.11 25.36
CA ILE A 11 -26.14 -1.90 25.87
C ILE A 11 -27.42 -1.30 25.30
N ILE A 12 -28.06 -1.99 24.35
CA ILE A 12 -29.46 -1.76 23.99
C ILE A 12 -30.24 -2.96 24.56
N GLN A 13 -31.38 -2.68 25.20
CA GLN A 13 -32.20 -3.66 25.91
C GLN A 13 -32.23 -5.04 25.20
N ASN A 14 -31.66 -6.05 25.93
CA ASN A 14 -31.64 -7.48 25.56
C ASN A 14 -30.59 -7.97 24.52
N GLY A 15 -29.39 -7.41 24.45
CA GLY A 15 -28.28 -8.02 23.69
C GLY A 15 -27.02 -7.18 23.71
N TYR A 16 -25.87 -7.80 24.00
CA TYR A 16 -24.57 -7.15 23.79
C TYR A 16 -24.27 -7.07 22.29
N PHE A 17 -24.37 -5.88 21.71
CA PHE A 17 -23.91 -5.63 20.33
C PHE A 17 -22.43 -5.21 20.41
N CYS A 18 -21.53 -6.18 20.44
CA CYS A 18 -20.11 -5.91 20.19
C CYS A 18 -19.96 -5.66 18.68
N SER A 19 -19.78 -4.41 18.27
CA SER A 19 -19.54 -4.13 16.86
C SER A 19 -18.23 -4.82 16.45
N LYS A 20 -18.33 -5.76 15.51
CA LYS A 20 -17.22 -6.53 15.00
C LYS A 20 -16.22 -5.58 14.33
N MET A 21 -14.95 -5.55 14.77
CA MET A 21 -13.90 -4.72 14.18
C MET A 21 -13.79 -4.98 12.68
N ARG A 22 -13.93 -3.95 11.87
CA ARG A 22 -13.87 -4.01 10.41
C ARG A 22 -12.47 -3.65 9.93
N VAL A 23 -11.80 -4.58 9.27
CA VAL A 23 -10.44 -4.42 8.76
C VAL A 23 -10.45 -4.48 7.25
N LEU A 24 -9.96 -3.43 6.58
CA LEU A 24 -9.72 -3.45 5.14
C LEU A 24 -8.21 -3.62 4.88
N ILE A 25 -7.84 -4.75 4.29
CA ILE A 25 -6.48 -5.02 3.83
C ILE A 25 -6.34 -4.49 2.40
N ILE A 26 -5.25 -3.77 2.12
CA ILE A 26 -4.97 -3.21 0.79
C ILE A 26 -3.67 -3.81 0.26
N SER A 27 -3.73 -4.42 -0.93
CA SER A 27 -2.58 -5.03 -1.61
C SER A 27 -2.75 -4.95 -3.12
N THR A 28 -1.66 -5.03 -3.87
CA THR A 28 -1.72 -5.01 -5.34
C THR A 28 -2.39 -6.27 -5.90
N TYR A 29 -2.12 -7.42 -5.28
CA TYR A 29 -2.70 -8.72 -5.64
C TYR A 29 -3.24 -9.43 -4.39
N ASP A 30 -4.10 -10.41 -4.57
CA ASP A 30 -4.55 -11.32 -3.49
C ASP A 30 -3.75 -12.63 -3.43
N LEU A 31 -3.43 -13.25 -4.56
CA LEU A 31 -2.78 -14.56 -4.63
C LEU A 31 -1.45 -14.59 -5.40
N GLN A 32 -0.97 -13.46 -5.92
CA GLN A 32 0.28 -13.40 -6.69
C GLN A 32 1.44 -12.82 -5.88
N GLY A 33 2.44 -13.65 -5.58
CA GLY A 33 3.64 -13.27 -4.83
C GLY A 33 3.49 -13.39 -3.31
N GLY A 34 4.62 -13.43 -2.59
CA GLY A 34 4.67 -13.71 -1.16
C GLY A 34 3.88 -12.70 -0.30
N ALA A 35 3.99 -11.41 -0.63
CA ALA A 35 3.29 -10.33 0.06
C ALA A 35 1.75 -10.46 -0.05
N ALA A 36 1.26 -10.79 -1.25
CA ALA A 36 -0.16 -10.98 -1.50
C ALA A 36 -0.70 -12.21 -0.74
N ILE A 37 0.02 -13.34 -0.81
CA ILE A 37 -0.35 -14.55 -0.08
C ILE A 37 -0.37 -14.30 1.43
N ALA A 38 0.60 -13.56 1.97
CA ALA A 38 0.63 -13.20 3.39
C ALA A 38 -0.57 -12.32 3.77
N ALA A 39 -0.91 -11.33 2.96
CA ALA A 39 -2.08 -10.46 3.15
C ALA A 39 -3.39 -11.25 3.12
N TYR A 40 -3.54 -12.15 2.16
CA TYR A 40 -4.71 -13.00 2.00
C TYR A 40 -4.88 -13.96 3.21
N ARG A 41 -3.80 -14.61 3.64
CA ARG A 41 -3.80 -15.46 4.83
C ARG A 41 -4.16 -14.69 6.10
N LEU A 42 -3.66 -13.45 6.23
CA LEU A 42 -4.00 -12.58 7.34
C LEU A 42 -5.49 -12.23 7.35
N MET A 43 -6.09 -11.90 6.20
CA MET A 43 -7.54 -11.68 6.09
C MET A 43 -8.32 -12.88 6.65
N HIS A 44 -7.96 -14.09 6.26
CA HIS A 44 -8.62 -15.29 6.75
C HIS A 44 -8.40 -15.53 8.25
N ALA A 45 -7.19 -15.27 8.76
CA ALA A 45 -6.89 -15.38 10.19
C ALA A 45 -7.71 -14.39 11.02
N LEU A 46 -7.80 -13.13 10.59
CA LEU A 46 -8.63 -12.10 11.23
C LEU A 46 -10.12 -12.49 11.24
N ARG A 47 -10.63 -13.03 10.13
CA ARG A 47 -12.02 -13.53 10.08
C ARG A 47 -12.27 -14.69 11.05
N LYS A 48 -11.33 -15.64 11.16
CA LYS A 48 -11.39 -16.73 12.14
C LYS A 48 -11.36 -16.19 13.58
N ALA A 49 -10.61 -15.11 13.81
CA ALA A 49 -10.54 -14.44 15.12
C ALA A 49 -11.78 -13.55 15.42
N GLY A 50 -12.76 -13.54 14.55
CA GLY A 50 -14.01 -12.81 14.80
C GLY A 50 -14.08 -11.41 14.19
N CYS A 51 -13.05 -10.88 13.52
CA CYS A 51 -13.11 -9.60 12.81
C CYS A 51 -13.92 -9.69 11.50
N ASP A 52 -14.48 -8.58 11.02
CA ASP A 52 -15.00 -8.47 9.66
C ASP A 52 -13.88 -7.95 8.75
N ALA A 53 -13.04 -8.87 8.25
CA ALA A 53 -11.92 -8.53 7.39
C ALA A 53 -12.28 -8.74 5.91
N SER A 54 -11.91 -7.76 5.09
CA SER A 54 -12.00 -7.75 3.62
C SER A 54 -10.71 -7.27 3.01
N MET A 55 -10.56 -7.46 1.70
CA MET A 55 -9.35 -7.09 0.98
C MET A 55 -9.70 -6.31 -0.29
N ALA A 56 -9.00 -5.20 -0.53
CA ALA A 56 -9.09 -4.41 -1.75
C ALA A 56 -7.79 -4.59 -2.56
N VAL A 57 -7.91 -5.02 -3.81
CA VAL A 57 -6.77 -5.35 -4.67
C VAL A 57 -6.89 -4.69 -6.03
N ARG A 58 -5.76 -4.42 -6.68
CA ARG A 58 -5.73 -3.98 -8.08
C ARG A 58 -6.11 -5.13 -9.02
N THR A 59 -5.60 -6.33 -8.76
CA THR A 59 -5.85 -7.50 -9.57
C THR A 59 -6.30 -8.65 -8.66
N ARG A 60 -7.53 -9.09 -8.86
CA ARG A 60 -8.14 -10.20 -8.14
C ARG A 60 -7.94 -11.50 -8.91
N LEU A 61 -7.48 -12.53 -8.21
CA LEU A 61 -7.26 -13.87 -8.75
C LEU A 61 -8.11 -14.92 -8.02
N SER A 62 -8.58 -14.62 -6.80
CA SER A 62 -9.46 -15.51 -6.03
C SER A 62 -10.93 -15.26 -6.32
N ASP A 63 -11.77 -16.27 -6.00
CA ASP A 63 -13.24 -16.15 -6.02
C ASP A 63 -13.80 -15.74 -4.65
N ASP A 64 -12.96 -15.37 -3.67
CA ASP A 64 -13.42 -14.98 -2.33
C ASP A 64 -14.27 -13.69 -2.42
N PRO A 65 -15.56 -13.73 -1.98
CA PRO A 65 -16.45 -12.58 -2.05
C PRO A 65 -16.00 -11.41 -1.14
N LYS A 66 -15.06 -11.62 -0.22
CA LYS A 66 -14.47 -10.57 0.63
C LYS A 66 -13.24 -9.90 -0.01
N VAL A 67 -12.85 -10.32 -1.21
CA VAL A 67 -11.83 -9.66 -2.02
C VAL A 67 -12.49 -8.82 -3.09
N VAL A 68 -12.24 -7.52 -3.09
CA VAL A 68 -12.80 -6.55 -4.04
C VAL A 68 -11.69 -6.07 -4.98
N GLN A 69 -11.91 -6.20 -6.28
CA GLN A 69 -11.03 -5.57 -7.27
C GLN A 69 -11.37 -4.09 -7.40
N VAL A 70 -10.37 -3.22 -7.27
CA VAL A 70 -10.52 -1.77 -7.40
C VAL A 70 -10.20 -1.32 -8.81
N GLY A 71 -11.12 -0.53 -9.37
CA GLY A 71 -10.99 -0.04 -10.75
C GLY A 71 -11.26 -1.10 -11.82
N SER A 72 -11.34 -0.67 -13.06
CA SER A 72 -11.42 -1.56 -14.21
C SER A 72 -10.04 -2.07 -14.61
N GLU A 73 -9.98 -3.22 -15.29
CA GLU A 73 -8.72 -3.76 -15.80
C GLU A 73 -7.97 -2.78 -16.71
N ALA A 74 -8.70 -2.06 -17.57
CA ALA A 74 -8.12 -1.06 -18.47
C ALA A 74 -7.48 0.10 -17.69
N MET A 75 -8.15 0.60 -16.64
CA MET A 75 -7.64 1.66 -15.78
C MET A 75 -6.41 1.18 -14.99
N ASN A 76 -6.46 -0.03 -14.46
CA ASN A 76 -5.35 -0.65 -13.72
C ASN A 76 -4.10 -0.82 -14.60
N ARG A 77 -4.29 -1.23 -15.87
CA ARG A 77 -3.21 -1.24 -16.87
C ARG A 77 -2.67 0.16 -17.15
N LEU A 78 -3.54 1.16 -17.29
CA LEU A 78 -3.12 2.55 -17.52
C LEU A 78 -2.25 3.07 -16.37
N HIS A 79 -2.64 2.85 -15.11
CA HIS A 79 -1.86 3.26 -13.95
C HIS A 79 -0.49 2.56 -13.92
N PHE A 80 -0.45 1.27 -14.20
CA PHE A 80 0.79 0.51 -14.27
C PHE A 80 1.74 1.05 -15.35
N TYR A 81 1.26 1.19 -16.61
CA TYR A 81 2.09 1.68 -17.70
C TYR A 81 2.49 3.15 -17.54
N ARG A 82 1.64 3.98 -16.95
CA ARG A 82 1.97 5.38 -16.65
C ARG A 82 3.15 5.45 -15.67
N GLU A 83 3.15 4.64 -14.63
CA GLU A 83 4.27 4.59 -13.69
C GLU A 83 5.54 4.07 -14.37
N ARG A 84 5.47 2.93 -15.07
CA ARG A 84 6.62 2.35 -15.80
C ARG A 84 7.15 3.29 -16.85
N GLY A 85 6.29 3.90 -17.65
CA GLY A 85 6.66 4.89 -18.66
C GLY A 85 7.34 6.13 -18.06
N SER A 86 6.83 6.62 -16.94
CA SER A 86 7.45 7.72 -16.20
C SER A 86 8.85 7.37 -15.70
N ILE A 87 9.05 6.18 -15.13
CA ILE A 87 10.37 5.70 -14.70
C ILE A 87 11.30 5.60 -15.91
N PHE A 88 10.87 4.96 -17.00
CA PHE A 88 11.65 4.81 -18.23
C PHE A 88 12.13 6.14 -18.79
N LEU A 89 11.24 7.14 -18.88
CA LEU A 89 11.60 8.50 -19.36
C LEU A 89 12.63 9.17 -18.43
N HIS A 90 12.44 9.10 -17.12
CA HIS A 90 13.37 9.70 -16.15
C HIS A 90 14.69 8.92 -16.03
N ASN A 91 14.70 7.64 -16.40
CA ASN A 91 15.88 6.78 -16.42
C ASN A 91 16.60 6.77 -17.77
N ARG A 92 16.56 7.88 -18.50
CA ARG A 92 17.22 8.06 -19.82
C ARG A 92 16.83 6.98 -20.84
N LEU A 93 15.56 6.59 -20.86
CA LEU A 93 15.01 5.54 -21.72
C LEU A 93 15.63 4.16 -21.47
N SER A 94 16.26 3.95 -20.30
CA SER A 94 16.78 2.64 -19.89
C SER A 94 15.66 1.76 -19.38
N ARG A 95 15.68 0.48 -19.75
CA ARG A 95 14.81 -0.57 -19.21
C ARG A 95 15.43 -1.30 -18.03
N GLU A 96 16.69 -1.01 -17.73
CA GLU A 96 17.39 -1.59 -16.61
C GLU A 96 16.73 -1.21 -15.29
N ASN A 97 16.59 -2.14 -14.38
CA ASN A 97 15.97 -1.99 -13.06
C ASN A 97 14.53 -1.41 -13.09
N LEU A 98 13.83 -1.47 -14.25
CA LEU A 98 12.52 -0.85 -14.41
C LEU A 98 11.48 -1.40 -13.42
N PHE A 99 11.64 -2.63 -12.94
CA PHE A 99 10.74 -3.31 -12.00
C PHE A 99 11.28 -3.35 -10.56
N ASP A 100 12.54 -2.97 -10.35
CA ASP A 100 13.18 -2.91 -9.02
C ASP A 100 12.88 -1.62 -8.28
N VAL A 101 12.22 -0.67 -8.96
CA VAL A 101 11.87 0.65 -8.44
C VAL A 101 10.40 0.97 -8.67
N SER A 102 9.82 1.79 -7.78
CA SER A 102 8.47 2.36 -7.91
C SER A 102 8.46 3.80 -7.41
N ILE A 103 7.72 4.66 -8.11
CA ILE A 103 7.60 6.09 -7.79
C ILE A 103 6.21 6.49 -7.30
N ALA A 104 5.24 5.57 -7.37
CA ALA A 104 3.86 5.74 -6.92
C ALA A 104 3.22 7.08 -7.38
N ASN A 105 3.45 7.45 -8.64
CA ASN A 105 2.91 8.66 -9.24
C ASN A 105 1.52 8.48 -9.86
N SER A 106 0.99 7.25 -9.81
CA SER A 106 -0.31 6.88 -10.37
C SER A 106 -0.87 5.68 -9.61
N GLY A 107 -2.18 5.64 -9.41
CA GLY A 107 -2.85 4.55 -8.69
C GLY A 107 -4.36 4.77 -8.64
N VAL A 108 -5.07 3.78 -8.12
CA VAL A 108 -6.53 3.81 -7.95
C VAL A 108 -6.93 4.59 -6.70
N SER A 109 -8.17 5.09 -6.66
CA SER A 109 -8.73 5.71 -5.47
C SER A 109 -9.39 4.66 -4.58
N ILE A 110 -8.83 4.49 -3.39
CA ILE A 110 -9.33 3.56 -2.35
C ILE A 110 -10.27 4.29 -1.39
N THR A 111 -9.98 5.55 -1.07
CA THR A 111 -10.75 6.33 -0.07
C THR A 111 -12.21 6.56 -0.46
N SER A 112 -12.55 6.39 -1.74
CA SER A 112 -13.93 6.47 -2.23
C SER A 112 -14.75 5.19 -2.03
N LEU A 113 -14.11 4.03 -1.79
CA LEU A 113 -14.76 2.73 -1.68
C LEU A 113 -15.70 2.65 -0.47
N PRO A 114 -16.85 1.97 -0.59
CA PRO A 114 -17.70 1.66 0.55
C PRO A 114 -16.97 0.89 1.65
N GLU A 115 -16.14 -0.09 1.28
CA GLU A 115 -15.32 -0.89 2.18
C GLU A 115 -14.33 -0.03 2.97
N PHE A 116 -13.69 0.97 2.32
CA PHE A 116 -12.82 1.92 3.00
C PHE A 116 -13.60 2.77 4.01
N LYS A 117 -14.72 3.31 3.59
CA LYS A 117 -15.57 4.16 4.46
C LYS A 117 -16.07 3.39 5.67
N ALA A 118 -16.42 2.12 5.48
CA ALA A 118 -16.92 1.25 6.54
C ALA A 118 -15.83 0.74 7.48
N ALA A 119 -14.56 0.66 7.06
CA ALA A 119 -13.46 0.08 7.85
C ALA A 119 -13.12 0.92 9.09
N ASP A 120 -12.75 0.25 10.16
CA ASP A 120 -12.22 0.83 11.40
C ASP A 120 -10.69 0.87 11.36
N VAL A 121 -10.08 -0.10 10.65
CA VAL A 121 -8.63 -0.24 10.46
C VAL A 121 -8.33 -0.44 8.99
N ILE A 122 -7.35 0.28 8.48
CA ILE A 122 -6.77 0.09 7.14
C ILE A 122 -5.41 -0.59 7.30
N HIS A 123 -5.22 -1.73 6.65
CA HIS A 123 -3.97 -2.47 6.72
C HIS A 123 -3.30 -2.53 5.34
N LEU A 124 -2.24 -1.75 5.17
CA LEU A 124 -1.46 -1.71 3.92
C LEU A 124 -0.46 -2.87 3.90
N HIS A 125 -0.35 -3.53 2.76
CA HIS A 125 0.67 -4.52 2.45
C HIS A 125 1.55 -4.03 1.30
N TRP A 126 1.67 -4.77 0.20
CA TRP A 126 2.40 -4.34 -0.97
C TRP A 126 1.48 -3.57 -1.93
N ILE A 127 1.70 -2.28 -2.10
CA ILE A 127 0.76 -1.32 -2.71
C ILE A 127 1.34 -0.61 -3.95
N ASN A 128 2.38 -1.17 -4.53
CA ASN A 128 3.13 -0.60 -5.66
C ASN A 128 2.57 -0.99 -7.03
N GLN A 129 3.29 -0.65 -8.10
CA GLN A 129 2.96 -0.96 -9.49
C GLN A 129 1.58 -0.43 -9.94
N GLY A 130 1.28 0.82 -9.61
CA GLY A 130 0.04 1.47 -10.00
C GLY A 130 -1.17 1.09 -9.12
N MET A 131 -0.96 0.47 -7.94
CA MET A 131 -2.02 0.27 -6.97
C MET A 131 -2.34 1.56 -6.23
N LEU A 132 -1.41 2.13 -5.48
CA LEU A 132 -1.60 3.42 -4.82
C LEU A 132 -0.60 4.46 -5.31
N SER A 133 -1.08 5.70 -5.46
CA SER A 133 -0.20 6.87 -5.59
C SER A 133 0.17 7.41 -4.20
N LEU A 134 1.27 8.19 -4.11
CA LEU A 134 1.62 8.89 -2.85
C LEU A 134 0.49 9.80 -2.38
N THR A 135 -0.21 10.47 -3.30
CA THR A 135 -1.39 11.30 -2.97
C THR A 135 -2.52 10.48 -2.36
N GLU A 136 -2.74 9.24 -2.82
CA GLU A 136 -3.77 8.40 -2.22
C GLU A 136 -3.35 7.85 -0.86
N ILE A 137 -2.05 7.55 -0.68
CA ILE A 137 -1.49 7.19 0.64
C ILE A 137 -1.69 8.35 1.63
N GLU A 138 -1.39 9.58 1.22
CA GLU A 138 -1.63 10.79 2.02
C GLU A 138 -3.11 10.90 2.44
N ARG A 139 -4.06 10.70 1.52
CA ARG A 139 -5.50 10.70 1.82
C ARG A 139 -5.89 9.60 2.81
N ILE A 140 -5.30 8.42 2.68
CA ILE A 140 -5.52 7.30 3.62
C ILE A 140 -5.03 7.71 5.02
N LEU A 141 -3.82 8.26 5.14
CA LEU A 141 -3.25 8.70 6.41
C LEU A 141 -4.05 9.85 7.03
N ALA A 142 -4.50 10.82 6.22
CA ALA A 142 -5.32 11.96 6.64
C ALA A 142 -6.78 11.59 6.96
N SER A 143 -7.22 10.36 6.72
CA SER A 143 -8.62 9.94 6.89
C SER A 143 -9.09 9.82 8.35
N GLY A 144 -8.19 9.93 9.32
CA GLY A 144 -8.47 9.71 10.75
C GLY A 144 -8.67 8.23 11.14
N LYS A 145 -8.56 7.29 10.19
CA LYS A 145 -8.66 5.85 10.46
C LYS A 145 -7.33 5.32 11.03
N LYS A 146 -7.39 4.22 11.78
CA LYS A 146 -6.18 3.51 12.21
C LYS A 146 -5.54 2.87 11.00
N VAL A 147 -4.27 3.22 10.71
CA VAL A 147 -3.51 2.66 9.60
C VAL A 147 -2.37 1.81 10.13
N VAL A 148 -2.28 0.58 9.64
CA VAL A 148 -1.18 -0.35 9.87
C VAL A 148 -0.53 -0.64 8.54
N TRP A 149 0.80 -0.73 8.48
CA TRP A 149 1.52 -1.06 7.26
C TRP A 149 2.51 -2.19 7.51
N THR A 150 2.22 -3.37 6.94
CA THR A 150 3.20 -4.47 6.91
C THR A 150 4.16 -4.26 5.75
N LEU A 151 5.41 -4.00 6.07
CA LEU A 151 6.47 -3.82 5.08
C LEU A 151 6.98 -5.16 4.59
N HIS A 152 6.85 -5.43 3.29
CA HIS A 152 7.35 -6.63 2.62
C HIS A 152 8.69 -6.39 1.92
N ASP A 153 9.04 -5.13 1.74
CA ASP A 153 10.29 -4.66 1.15
C ASP A 153 10.69 -3.31 1.77
N VAL A 154 11.76 -2.71 1.29
CA VAL A 154 12.27 -1.45 1.84
C VAL A 154 11.68 -0.20 1.17
N TRP A 155 10.73 -0.36 0.25
CA TRP A 155 10.21 0.76 -0.54
C TRP A 155 9.59 1.88 0.30
N ALA A 156 8.91 1.54 1.38
CA ALA A 156 8.22 2.52 2.22
C ALA A 156 9.15 3.61 2.77
N PHE A 157 10.40 3.25 3.11
CA PHE A 157 11.38 4.16 3.73
C PHE A 157 12.58 4.49 2.82
N THR A 158 12.66 3.97 1.60
CA THR A 158 13.63 4.36 0.56
C THR A 158 13.05 5.41 -0.39
N GLY A 159 13.85 5.94 -1.31
CA GLY A 159 13.37 6.84 -2.34
C GLY A 159 12.44 6.17 -3.34
N ILE A 160 12.90 5.08 -3.97
CA ILE A 160 12.19 4.40 -5.05
C ILE A 160 12.38 2.89 -5.07
N CYS A 161 13.44 2.34 -4.45
CA CYS A 161 13.83 0.95 -4.61
C CYS A 161 13.08 0.00 -3.68
N HIS A 162 12.83 -1.24 -4.17
CA HIS A 162 12.23 -2.32 -3.40
C HIS A 162 13.26 -3.09 -2.57
N HIS A 163 14.54 -3.08 -3.01
CA HIS A 163 15.67 -3.72 -2.32
C HIS A 163 16.82 -2.73 -2.20
N ALA A 164 17.44 -2.64 -1.03
CA ALA A 164 18.53 -1.69 -0.82
C ALA A 164 19.85 -2.15 -1.48
N ALA A 165 20.05 -3.47 -1.69
CA ALA A 165 21.25 -4.06 -2.29
C ALA A 165 22.57 -3.49 -1.73
N GLY A 166 22.62 -3.29 -0.40
CA GLY A 166 23.77 -2.71 0.29
C GLY A 166 23.86 -1.18 0.27
N CYS A 167 22.99 -0.48 -0.46
CA CYS A 167 22.91 0.97 -0.43
C CYS A 167 22.32 1.45 0.91
N ARG A 168 22.95 2.48 1.53
CA ARG A 168 22.52 3.08 2.79
C ARG A 168 22.11 4.56 2.65
N HIS A 169 21.99 5.08 1.45
CA HIS A 169 21.67 6.51 1.24
C HIS A 169 20.32 6.89 1.85
N TYR A 170 19.37 5.96 1.98
CA TYR A 170 18.06 6.20 2.60
C TYR A 170 18.16 6.59 4.10
N GLU A 171 19.27 6.31 4.78
CA GLU A 171 19.48 6.73 6.18
C GLU A 171 19.61 8.25 6.32
N GLN A 172 19.92 8.95 5.23
CA GLN A 172 20.01 10.41 5.19
C GLN A 172 18.95 11.01 4.25
N ALA A 173 19.10 10.86 2.95
CA ALA A 173 18.19 11.48 1.97
C ALA A 173 18.31 10.88 0.57
N CYS A 174 18.41 9.62 0.34
CA CYS A 174 18.59 9.04 -1.00
C CYS A 174 19.32 9.97 -2.02
N GLY A 175 19.41 9.59 -3.27
CA GLY A 175 20.22 10.26 -4.31
C GLY A 175 21.41 9.41 -4.71
N ASN A 176 22.04 9.69 -5.84
CA ASN A 176 23.07 8.87 -6.46
C ASN A 176 22.67 7.39 -6.52
N CYS A 177 21.42 7.13 -6.94
CA CYS A 177 20.79 5.82 -6.82
C CYS A 177 21.41 4.82 -7.81
N PRO A 178 21.92 3.66 -7.32
CA PRO A 178 22.56 2.67 -8.19
C PRO A 178 21.59 1.98 -9.17
N TYR A 179 20.28 2.11 -8.94
CA TYR A 179 19.24 1.59 -9.85
C TYR A 179 18.94 2.50 -11.04
N LEU A 180 19.53 3.70 -11.10
CA LEU A 180 19.29 4.65 -12.18
C LEU A 180 20.47 4.67 -13.16
N ALA A 181 20.19 4.76 -14.44
CA ALA A 181 21.19 4.87 -15.50
C ALA A 181 22.02 6.16 -15.43
N ALA A 182 21.54 7.17 -14.72
CA ALA A 182 22.24 8.44 -14.50
C ALA A 182 22.07 8.88 -13.04
N PRO A 183 22.80 8.27 -12.11
CA PRO A 183 22.80 8.68 -10.70
C PRO A 183 23.24 10.14 -10.56
N SER A 184 22.58 10.87 -9.67
CA SER A 184 22.97 12.22 -9.27
C SER A 184 22.46 12.55 -7.87
N PRO A 185 23.02 13.57 -7.18
CA PRO A 185 22.60 13.89 -5.81
C PRO A 185 21.12 14.24 -5.67
N ARG A 186 20.47 14.75 -6.74
CA ARG A 186 19.04 15.12 -6.76
C ARG A 186 18.26 14.36 -7.82
N ASP A 187 18.61 13.10 -8.02
CA ASP A 187 17.95 12.22 -8.98
C ASP A 187 16.50 11.85 -8.57
N LEU A 188 15.92 10.89 -9.28
CA LEU A 188 14.54 10.44 -9.04
C LEU A 188 14.36 9.86 -7.63
N SER A 189 15.39 9.19 -7.08
CA SER A 189 15.34 8.61 -5.75
C SER A 189 15.31 9.67 -4.64
N TYR A 190 16.10 10.74 -4.76
CA TYR A 190 16.06 11.86 -3.84
C TYR A 190 14.67 12.52 -3.81
N ARG A 191 14.12 12.78 -5.01
CA ARG A 191 12.78 13.38 -5.13
C ARG A 191 11.69 12.48 -4.56
N GLY A 192 11.79 11.17 -4.79
CA GLY A 192 10.87 10.19 -4.22
C GLY A 192 10.95 10.13 -2.70
N PHE A 193 12.15 10.18 -2.15
CA PHE A 193 12.39 10.22 -0.70
C PHE A 193 11.74 11.43 -0.05
N LEU A 194 11.99 12.64 -0.56
CA LEU A 194 11.39 13.87 -0.04
C LEU A 194 9.87 13.86 -0.09
N LYS A 195 9.29 13.38 -1.21
CA LYS A 195 7.84 13.26 -1.33
C LYS A 195 7.25 12.34 -0.27
N LYS A 196 7.90 11.20 0.01
CA LYS A 196 7.45 10.28 1.06
C LYS A 196 7.54 10.90 2.45
N GLN A 197 8.61 11.63 2.76
CA GLN A 197 8.72 12.36 4.02
C GLN A 197 7.53 13.31 4.22
N ILE A 198 7.14 14.06 3.18
CA ILE A 198 5.97 14.96 3.23
C ILE A 198 4.68 14.15 3.37
N THR A 199 4.54 13.05 2.64
CA THR A 199 3.34 12.21 2.67
C THR A 199 3.12 11.55 4.04
N TYR A 200 4.19 11.25 4.79
CA TYR A 200 4.11 10.55 6.08
C TYR A 200 4.11 11.49 7.29
N ALA A 201 4.34 12.80 7.10
CA ALA A 201 4.30 13.82 8.14
C ALA A 201 2.86 14.17 8.55
#